data_fe69ed4995e22528b10e05f60b75a1a7
#
_entry.id   fe69ed4995e22528b10e05f60b75a1a7
#
_cell.length_a   1.000
_cell.length_b   1.000
_cell.length_c   1.000
_cell.angle_alpha   90.00
_cell.angle_beta   90.00
_cell.angle_gamma   90.00
#
_symmetry.space_group_name_H-M   'P 1'
#
loop_
_entity.id
_entity.type
_entity.pdbx_description
1 polymer ?
#
loop_
_entity_poly.entity_id
_entity_poly.type
_entity_poly.pdbx_seq_one_letter_code
_entity_poly.pdbx_strand_id
1 'polypeptide(L)'
;ECDVAQTANPSAFNLKYVDITVTEACSMKCEKCSNLMQYYLNPKNSELDLLFKSIDKLLEVTDSIYEFKVVGGEPFVSKEIGKIINKLLTCKTIQTIVIYTNATIIPKGENFECLKNDKIFIEITDYGNLSTRRDELIELLEANNIRHTSNVPIWTDSGTLRYQNATEEQLIDKFDNCC
;
A
#
# COMPACT_ATOMS: atom_id res chain seq x y z
N GLU A 1 -8.03 -26.97 -6.40
CA GLU A 1 -7.24 -27.76 -5.41
C GLU A 1 -5.77 -27.47 -5.67
N CYS A 2 -5.20 -26.50 -5.00
CA CYS A 2 -3.77 -26.29 -4.89
C CYS A 2 -3.39 -26.42 -3.43
N ASP A 3 -3.27 -27.68 -2.97
CA ASP A 3 -2.59 -28.02 -1.73
C ASP A 3 -1.10 -27.81 -1.91
N VAL A 4 -0.60 -26.62 -1.59
CA VAL A 4 0.78 -26.46 -1.21
C VAL A 4 0.80 -26.48 0.32
N ALA A 5 0.77 -27.66 0.90
CA ALA A 5 1.14 -27.87 2.28
C ALA A 5 2.66 -27.59 2.40
N GLN A 6 3.02 -26.31 2.55
CA GLN A 6 4.31 -25.97 3.10
C GLN A 6 4.30 -26.46 4.53
N THR A 7 5.19 -27.38 4.86
CA THR A 7 5.51 -27.75 6.24
C THR A 7 6.06 -26.50 6.92
N ALA A 8 5.15 -25.74 7.52
CA ALA A 8 5.51 -24.50 8.20
C ALA A 8 6.47 -24.85 9.35
N ASN A 9 7.67 -24.28 9.33
CA ASN A 9 8.56 -24.31 10.47
C ASN A 9 7.82 -23.61 11.62
N PRO A 10 7.48 -24.29 12.73
CA PRO A 10 6.67 -23.69 13.80
C PRO A 10 7.34 -22.52 14.52
N SER A 11 8.63 -22.29 14.28
CA SER A 11 9.39 -21.15 14.80
C SER A 11 9.54 -20.01 13.75
N ALA A 12 9.04 -20.18 12.53
CA ALA A 12 9.17 -19.16 11.48
C ALA A 12 8.19 -18.00 11.73
N PHE A 13 8.71 -16.77 11.72
CA PHE A 13 7.91 -15.56 11.82
C PHE A 13 7.57 -15.02 10.43
N ASN A 14 6.38 -15.38 9.95
CA ASN A 14 5.88 -15.02 8.63
C ASN A 14 4.80 -13.96 8.74
N LEU A 15 4.96 -12.86 8.01
CA LEU A 15 3.97 -11.80 7.93
C LEU A 15 3.17 -11.92 6.64
N LYS A 16 1.85 -11.86 6.77
CA LYS A 16 0.96 -11.84 5.61
C LYS A 16 1.04 -10.49 4.90
N TYR A 17 0.97 -9.41 5.68
CA TYR A 17 0.99 -8.04 5.17
C TYR A 17 1.88 -7.15 6.01
N VAL A 18 2.54 -6.20 5.35
CA VAL A 18 3.24 -5.07 5.97
C VAL A 18 2.92 -3.84 5.14
N ASP A 19 2.44 -2.78 5.77
CA ASP A 19 2.15 -1.52 5.12
C ASP A 19 3.19 -0.47 5.51
N ILE A 20 3.73 0.27 4.53
CA ILE A 20 4.55 1.45 4.79
C ILE A 20 3.91 2.69 4.17
N THR A 21 3.84 3.77 4.95
CA THR A 21 3.45 5.09 4.47
C THR A 21 4.68 5.84 3.98
N VAL A 22 4.78 6.06 2.67
CA VAL A 22 5.95 6.73 2.07
C VAL A 22 5.81 8.24 1.99
N THR A 23 4.58 8.74 2.05
CA THR A 23 4.27 10.18 2.02
C THR A 23 2.90 10.45 2.63
N GLU A 24 2.80 11.58 3.34
CA GLU A 24 1.53 12.14 3.80
C GLU A 24 0.85 12.99 2.71
N ALA A 25 1.59 13.35 1.65
CA ALA A 25 1.05 14.14 0.55
C ALA A 25 0.12 13.31 -0.34
N CYS A 26 -1.01 13.88 -0.70
CA CYS A 26 -1.96 13.28 -1.62
C CYS A 26 -2.43 14.32 -2.65
N SER A 27 -2.62 13.86 -3.88
CA SER A 27 -3.23 14.65 -4.96
C SER A 27 -4.74 14.83 -4.78
N MET A 28 -5.36 14.06 -3.90
CA MET A 28 -6.78 14.10 -3.57
C MET A 28 -7.01 14.50 -2.11
N LYS A 29 -8.22 14.97 -1.81
CA LYS A 29 -8.69 15.28 -0.46
C LYS A 29 -10.01 14.57 -0.19
N CYS A 30 -9.94 13.25 -0.08
CA CYS A 30 -11.13 12.41 0.16
C CYS A 30 -11.72 12.71 1.54
N GLU A 31 -13.02 12.96 1.60
CA GLU A 31 -13.73 13.27 2.85
C GLU A 31 -13.58 12.16 3.90
N LYS A 32 -13.63 10.91 3.46
CA LYS A 32 -13.53 9.72 4.31
C LYS A 32 -12.20 8.98 4.13
N CYS A 33 -11.10 9.72 4.05
CA CYS A 33 -9.76 9.12 3.98
C CYS A 33 -9.42 8.43 5.30
N SER A 34 -9.18 7.13 5.29
CA SER A 34 -8.80 6.36 6.48
C SER A 34 -7.50 6.84 7.12
N ASN A 35 -6.58 7.37 6.30
CA ASN A 35 -5.30 7.89 6.75
C ASN A 35 -5.33 9.38 7.12
N LEU A 36 -6.51 10.01 7.07
CA LEU A 36 -6.74 11.43 7.42
C LEU A 36 -5.85 12.42 6.68
N MET A 37 -5.37 12.07 5.48
CA MET A 37 -4.38 12.86 4.71
C MET A 37 -4.88 14.27 4.36
N GLN A 38 -6.19 14.48 4.25
CA GLN A 38 -6.79 15.78 3.98
C GLN A 38 -6.59 16.80 5.10
N TYR A 39 -6.24 16.36 6.31
CA TYR A 39 -6.04 17.23 7.49
C TYR A 39 -4.60 17.60 7.73
N TYR A 40 -3.63 17.02 7.01
CA TYR A 40 -2.22 17.40 7.15
C TYR A 40 -1.99 18.77 6.51
N LEU A 41 -1.62 19.76 7.33
CA LEU A 41 -1.32 21.13 6.86
C LEU A 41 0.04 21.19 6.15
N ASN A 42 1.01 20.40 6.62
CA ASN A 42 2.36 20.33 6.07
C ASN A 42 2.73 18.86 5.87
N PRO A 43 2.17 18.19 4.83
CA PRO A 43 2.43 16.78 4.57
C PRO A 43 3.92 16.53 4.29
N LYS A 44 4.46 15.49 4.91
CA LYS A 44 5.87 15.13 4.80
C LYS A 44 6.03 13.83 4.02
N ASN A 45 7.19 13.67 3.41
CA ASN A 45 7.67 12.37 2.94
C ASN A 45 8.39 11.66 4.08
N SER A 46 8.37 10.32 4.05
CA SER A 46 9.19 9.53 4.95
C SER A 46 10.67 9.83 4.72
N GLU A 47 11.40 9.98 5.79
CA GLU A 47 12.85 10.18 5.75
C GLU A 47 13.51 8.86 5.37
N LEU A 48 14.28 8.84 4.26
CA LEU A 48 14.75 7.60 3.64
C LEU A 48 15.66 6.78 4.54
N ASP A 49 16.62 7.42 5.23
CA ASP A 49 17.59 6.70 6.06
C ASP A 49 16.89 6.03 7.24
N LEU A 50 15.91 6.70 7.85
CA LEU A 50 15.12 6.16 8.95
C LEU A 50 14.22 5.03 8.44
N LEU A 51 13.57 5.22 7.29
CA LEU A 51 12.72 4.21 6.68
C LEU A 51 13.51 2.95 6.33
N PHE A 52 14.67 3.09 5.71
CA PHE A 52 15.51 1.95 5.32
C PHE A 52 16.04 1.18 6.55
N LYS A 53 16.47 1.89 7.59
CA LYS A 53 16.86 1.26 8.86
C LYS A 53 15.69 0.50 9.52
N SER A 54 14.47 1.05 9.42
CA SER A 54 13.28 0.40 9.97
C SER A 54 12.91 -0.85 9.18
N ILE A 55 13.00 -0.80 7.84
CA ILE A 55 12.81 -1.96 6.97
C ILE A 55 13.86 -3.04 7.30
N ASP A 56 15.14 -2.68 7.39
CA ASP A 56 16.20 -3.64 7.69
C ASP A 56 15.97 -4.33 9.03
N LYS A 57 15.59 -3.59 10.09
CA LYS A 57 15.26 -4.16 11.40
C LYS A 57 14.05 -5.10 11.37
N LEU A 58 13.03 -4.76 10.58
CA LEU A 58 11.88 -5.66 10.39
C LEU A 58 12.32 -6.97 9.75
N LEU A 59 13.17 -6.88 8.72
CA LEU A 59 13.64 -8.05 7.96
C LEU A 59 14.61 -8.92 8.76
N GLU A 60 15.31 -8.38 9.79
CA GLU A 60 16.15 -9.15 10.69
C GLU A 60 15.34 -10.16 11.53
N VAL A 61 14.07 -9.86 11.80
CA VAL A 61 13.21 -10.69 12.66
C VAL A 61 12.10 -11.42 11.91
N THR A 62 12.05 -11.27 10.57
CA THR A 62 10.97 -11.82 9.74
C THR A 62 11.54 -12.79 8.72
N ASP A 63 11.01 -14.02 8.67
CA ASP A 63 11.43 -15.05 7.72
C ASP A 63 10.83 -14.83 6.33
N SER A 64 9.58 -14.36 6.26
CA SER A 64 8.93 -14.02 4.99
C SER A 64 7.83 -12.98 5.16
N ILE A 65 7.66 -12.16 4.12
CA ILE A 65 6.56 -11.20 3.98
C ILE A 65 5.87 -11.49 2.66
N TYR A 66 4.60 -11.87 2.72
CA TYR A 66 3.83 -12.21 1.52
C TYR A 66 3.55 -10.98 0.66
N GLU A 67 2.97 -9.93 1.26
CA GLU A 67 2.76 -8.64 0.57
C GLU A 67 3.36 -7.50 1.38
N PHE A 68 4.22 -6.74 0.74
CA PHE A 68 4.75 -5.49 1.27
C PHE A 68 4.05 -4.33 0.55
N LYS A 69 3.15 -3.65 1.26
CA LYS A 69 2.29 -2.64 0.69
C LYS A 69 2.91 -1.25 0.83
N VAL A 70 3.06 -0.58 -0.28
CA VAL A 70 3.54 0.80 -0.37
C VAL A 70 2.33 1.70 -0.49
N VAL A 71 2.03 2.41 0.58
CA VAL A 71 0.87 3.29 0.72
C VAL A 71 1.30 4.71 1.09
N GLY A 72 0.33 5.59 1.26
CA GLY A 72 0.56 6.95 1.69
C GLY A 72 -0.70 7.77 1.50
N GLY A 73 -0.52 9.05 1.22
CA GLY A 73 -1.56 9.84 0.55
C GLY A 73 -1.71 9.33 -0.89
N GLU A 74 -0.79 9.75 -1.76
CA GLU A 74 -0.58 9.16 -3.09
C GLU A 74 0.91 8.87 -3.24
N PRO A 75 1.33 7.60 -3.30
CA PRO A 75 2.75 7.25 -3.34
C PRO A 75 3.54 7.90 -4.48
N PHE A 76 2.93 8.05 -5.65
CA PHE A 76 3.59 8.65 -6.81
C PHE A 76 3.77 10.18 -6.73
N VAL A 77 3.27 10.83 -5.67
CA VAL A 77 3.63 12.21 -5.33
C VAL A 77 5.09 12.28 -4.84
N SER A 78 5.56 11.23 -4.17
CA SER A 78 6.93 11.16 -3.67
C SER A 78 7.93 11.04 -4.82
N LYS A 79 8.88 11.98 -4.91
CA LYS A 79 9.98 11.91 -5.88
C LYS A 79 10.96 10.77 -5.58
N GLU A 80 10.97 10.29 -4.35
CA GLU A 80 11.88 9.27 -3.84
C GLU A 80 11.29 7.85 -3.89
N ILE A 81 10.09 7.68 -4.44
CA ILE A 81 9.40 6.39 -4.46
C ILE A 81 10.22 5.30 -5.16
N GLY A 82 10.91 5.64 -6.24
CA GLY A 82 11.78 4.71 -6.96
C GLY A 82 12.90 4.15 -6.09
N LYS A 83 13.53 4.98 -5.26
CA LYS A 83 14.57 4.54 -4.31
C LYS A 83 14.00 3.59 -3.25
N ILE A 84 12.79 3.87 -2.75
CA ILE A 84 12.13 3.01 -1.77
C ILE A 84 11.81 1.65 -2.39
N ILE A 85 11.21 1.63 -3.58
CA ILE A 85 10.90 0.40 -4.30
C ILE A 85 12.17 -0.39 -4.61
N ASN A 86 13.23 0.25 -5.11
CA ASN A 86 14.50 -0.40 -5.39
C ASN A 86 15.11 -1.03 -4.12
N LYS A 87 15.03 -0.37 -2.96
CA LYS A 87 15.44 -0.97 -1.67
C LYS A 87 14.63 -2.23 -1.36
N LEU A 88 13.31 -2.20 -1.49
CA LEU A 88 12.44 -3.35 -1.23
C LEU A 88 12.73 -4.51 -2.19
N LEU A 89 13.02 -4.23 -3.46
CA LEU A 89 13.36 -5.24 -4.47
C LEU A 89 14.64 -6.01 -4.14
N THR A 90 15.58 -5.43 -3.38
CA THR A 90 16.77 -6.15 -2.92
C THR A 90 16.48 -7.20 -1.85
N CYS A 91 15.31 -7.11 -1.21
CA CYS A 91 14.95 -7.94 -0.06
C CYS A 91 14.34 -9.28 -0.54
N LYS A 92 15.04 -10.39 -0.31
CA LYS A 92 14.57 -11.73 -0.73
C LYS A 92 13.38 -12.22 0.07
N THR A 93 13.25 -11.77 1.30
CA THR A 93 12.17 -12.09 2.24
C THR A 93 10.80 -11.61 1.74
N ILE A 94 10.76 -10.53 0.95
CA ILE A 94 9.53 -9.97 0.40
C ILE A 94 9.15 -10.73 -0.89
N GLN A 95 7.94 -11.28 -0.94
CA GLN A 95 7.43 -12.01 -2.11
C GLN A 95 6.81 -11.08 -3.16
N THR A 96 5.93 -10.18 -2.72
CA THR A 96 5.25 -9.22 -3.60
C THR A 96 5.31 -7.81 -2.98
N ILE A 97 5.56 -6.81 -3.82
CA ILE A 97 5.48 -5.41 -3.44
C ILE A 97 4.25 -4.82 -4.13
N VAL A 98 3.27 -4.41 -3.34
CA VAL A 98 1.99 -3.87 -3.83
C VAL A 98 1.98 -2.35 -3.64
N ILE A 99 1.79 -1.60 -4.72
CA ILE A 99 1.72 -0.14 -4.68
C ILE A 99 0.28 0.29 -4.90
N TYR A 100 -0.31 0.97 -3.91
CA TYR A 100 -1.65 1.49 -3.97
C TYR A 100 -1.64 2.91 -4.52
N THR A 101 -2.35 3.16 -5.61
CA THR A 101 -2.44 4.49 -6.23
C THR A 101 -3.87 4.87 -6.58
N ASN A 102 -4.17 6.15 -6.49
CA ASN A 102 -5.45 6.72 -6.95
C ASN A 102 -5.44 7.09 -8.45
N ALA A 103 -4.37 6.78 -9.16
CA ALA A 103 -4.18 7.01 -10.59
C ALA A 103 -4.37 8.47 -11.05
N THR A 104 -3.98 9.43 -10.22
CA THR A 104 -3.93 10.84 -10.62
C THR A 104 -2.55 11.25 -11.12
N ILE A 105 -1.51 10.43 -10.88
CA ILE A 105 -0.12 10.71 -11.22
C ILE A 105 0.47 9.53 -12.00
N ILE A 106 1.10 9.83 -13.12
CA ILE A 106 1.87 8.83 -13.89
C ILE A 106 3.33 8.90 -13.45
N PRO A 107 3.89 7.81 -12.91
CA PRO A 107 5.31 7.74 -12.57
C PRO A 107 6.19 7.87 -13.82
N LYS A 108 7.38 8.47 -13.68
CA LYS A 108 8.32 8.70 -14.78
C LYS A 108 9.74 8.42 -14.34
N GLY A 109 10.62 8.17 -15.31
CA GLY A 109 12.06 7.95 -15.06
C GLY A 109 12.27 6.79 -14.11
N GLU A 110 13.15 6.95 -13.11
CA GLU A 110 13.47 5.91 -12.13
C GLU A 110 12.22 5.38 -11.39
N ASN A 111 11.27 6.28 -11.07
CA ASN A 111 10.01 5.91 -10.41
C ASN A 111 9.11 5.00 -11.25
N PHE A 112 9.27 5.00 -12.56
CA PHE A 112 8.60 4.08 -13.47
C PHE A 112 9.43 2.83 -13.74
N GLU A 113 10.72 2.97 -13.98
CA GLU A 113 11.59 1.85 -14.36
C GLU A 113 11.62 0.73 -13.28
N CYS A 114 11.58 1.11 -12.00
CA CYS A 114 11.52 0.14 -10.91
C CYS A 114 10.23 -0.71 -10.89
N LEU A 115 9.16 -0.25 -11.57
CA LEU A 115 7.89 -0.99 -11.63
C LEU A 115 7.94 -2.20 -12.57
N LYS A 116 8.93 -2.31 -13.45
CA LYS A 116 9.06 -3.39 -14.44
C LYS A 116 9.55 -4.73 -13.85
N ASN A 117 9.64 -4.84 -12.53
CA ASN A 117 10.07 -6.05 -11.85
C ASN A 117 8.89 -6.97 -11.54
N ASP A 118 9.07 -8.28 -11.68
CA ASP A 118 8.01 -9.29 -11.48
C ASP A 118 7.46 -9.35 -10.05
N LYS A 119 8.18 -8.80 -9.06
CA LYS A 119 7.67 -8.67 -7.69
C LYS A 119 6.65 -7.54 -7.53
N ILE A 120 6.55 -6.63 -8.50
CA ILE A 120 5.68 -5.46 -8.41
C ILE A 120 4.25 -5.81 -8.82
N PHE A 121 3.32 -5.26 -8.07
CA PHE A 121 1.90 -5.27 -8.37
C PHE A 121 1.33 -3.86 -8.11
N ILE A 122 0.57 -3.33 -9.06
CA ILE A 122 -0.07 -2.01 -8.92
C ILE A 122 -1.55 -2.21 -8.62
N GLU A 123 -1.97 -1.73 -7.47
CA GLU A 123 -3.39 -1.70 -7.09
C GLU A 123 -3.94 -0.30 -7.33
N ILE A 124 -4.76 -0.16 -8.36
CA ILE A 124 -5.40 1.12 -8.71
C ILE A 124 -6.73 1.20 -7.98
N THR A 125 -6.86 2.19 -7.09
CA THR A 125 -8.14 2.53 -6.48
C THR A 125 -8.87 3.50 -7.40
N ASP A 126 -9.90 3.01 -8.07
CA ASP A 126 -10.68 3.76 -9.04
C ASP A 126 -11.73 4.63 -8.37
N TYR A 127 -11.51 5.93 -8.34
CA TYR A 127 -12.45 6.94 -7.85
C TYR A 127 -13.27 7.57 -9.00
N GLY A 128 -13.45 6.87 -10.11
CA GLY A 128 -14.16 7.36 -11.28
C GLY A 128 -13.49 8.61 -11.88
N ASN A 129 -14.25 9.68 -12.06
CA ASN A 129 -13.74 10.92 -12.65
C ASN A 129 -12.61 11.59 -11.83
N LEU A 130 -12.42 11.21 -10.57
CA LEU A 130 -11.34 11.74 -9.74
C LEU A 130 -10.01 11.05 -10.00
N SER A 131 -10.02 9.81 -10.49
CA SER A 131 -8.83 9.09 -10.98
C SER A 131 -8.47 9.55 -12.39
N THR A 132 -8.08 10.82 -12.51
CA THR A 132 -8.03 11.58 -13.78
C THR A 132 -7.08 11.01 -14.84
N ARG A 133 -6.14 10.16 -14.44
CA ARG A 133 -5.15 9.56 -15.36
C ARG A 133 -5.18 8.02 -15.32
N ARG A 134 -6.28 7.43 -14.86
CA ARG A 134 -6.43 5.98 -14.72
C ARG A 134 -6.18 5.25 -16.04
N ASP A 135 -6.85 5.65 -17.08
CA ASP A 135 -6.78 4.94 -18.37
C ASP A 135 -5.37 5.06 -18.98
N GLU A 136 -4.74 6.24 -18.89
CA GLU A 136 -3.34 6.45 -19.30
C GLU A 136 -2.37 5.57 -18.48
N LEU A 137 -2.60 5.45 -17.17
CA LEU A 137 -1.78 4.58 -16.32
C LEU A 137 -1.95 3.11 -16.72
N ILE A 138 -3.18 2.64 -16.93
CA ILE A 138 -3.47 1.27 -17.33
C ILE A 138 -2.78 0.96 -18.66
N GLU A 139 -2.95 1.80 -19.69
CA GLU A 139 -2.29 1.64 -20.98
C GLU A 139 -0.76 1.54 -20.84
N LEU A 140 -0.17 2.39 -19.98
CA LEU A 140 1.27 2.36 -19.72
C LEU A 140 1.72 1.07 -19.04
N LEU A 141 0.95 0.56 -18.05
CA LEU A 141 1.25 -0.67 -17.35
C LEU A 141 1.11 -1.89 -18.26
N GLU A 142 0.06 -1.96 -19.08
CA GLU A 142 -0.18 -3.02 -20.06
C GLU A 142 0.94 -3.06 -21.12
N ALA A 143 1.30 -1.89 -21.69
CA ALA A 143 2.37 -1.79 -22.68
C ALA A 143 3.75 -2.26 -22.17
N ASN A 144 3.94 -2.29 -20.86
CA ASN A 144 5.19 -2.73 -20.21
C ASN A 144 5.04 -4.07 -19.46
N ASN A 145 3.92 -4.79 -19.61
CA ASN A 145 3.61 -6.05 -18.94
C ASN A 145 3.72 -5.96 -17.40
N ILE A 146 3.38 -4.82 -16.82
CA ILE A 146 3.38 -4.61 -15.36
C ILE A 146 2.05 -5.11 -14.80
N ARG A 147 2.12 -5.99 -13.80
CA ARG A 147 0.93 -6.59 -13.16
C ARG A 147 0.15 -5.52 -12.40
N HIS A 148 -1.16 -5.46 -12.64
CA HIS A 148 -2.03 -4.49 -11.99
C HIS A 148 -3.48 -4.96 -11.90
N THR A 149 -4.26 -4.30 -11.04
CA THR A 149 -5.73 -4.31 -11.04
C THR A 149 -6.25 -2.89 -10.89
N SER A 150 -7.51 -2.70 -11.28
CA SER A 150 -8.23 -1.43 -11.06
C SER A 150 -9.59 -1.74 -10.47
N ASN A 151 -9.81 -1.33 -9.21
CA ASN A 151 -11.00 -1.65 -8.45
C ASN A 151 -11.67 -0.39 -7.90
N VAL A 152 -12.99 -0.35 -8.00
CA VAL A 152 -13.79 0.66 -7.30
C VAL A 152 -13.74 0.34 -5.80
N PRO A 153 -13.34 1.29 -4.93
CA PRO A 153 -13.23 1.02 -3.52
C PRO A 153 -14.60 0.75 -2.90
N ILE A 154 -14.68 -0.29 -2.09
CA ILE A 154 -15.82 -0.53 -1.23
C ILE A 154 -15.54 0.19 0.09
N TRP A 155 -16.27 1.27 0.35
CA TRP A 155 -16.15 2.00 1.61
C TRP A 155 -17.02 1.33 2.66
N THR A 156 -16.39 0.79 3.69
CA THR A 156 -17.07 0.36 4.90
C THR A 156 -16.97 1.48 5.92
N ASP A 157 -18.11 1.87 6.51
CA ASP A 157 -18.10 2.83 7.61
C ASP A 157 -17.68 2.11 8.89
N SER A 158 -16.41 2.26 9.27
CA SER A 158 -15.88 1.74 10.55
C SER A 158 -16.41 2.49 11.77
N GLY A 159 -17.34 3.44 11.56
CA GLY A 159 -17.90 4.29 12.57
C GLY A 159 -17.20 5.63 12.69
N THR A 160 -17.76 6.49 13.55
CA THR A 160 -17.19 7.81 13.82
C THR A 160 -16.19 7.72 14.98
N LEU A 161 -15.16 8.58 14.97
CA LEU A 161 -14.26 8.78 16.11
C LEU A 161 -14.99 9.39 17.35
N ARG A 162 -16.25 9.76 17.20
CA ARG A 162 -17.07 10.26 18.30
C ARG A 162 -17.61 9.10 19.13
N TYR A 163 -17.58 9.24 20.43
CA TYR A 163 -18.24 8.32 21.35
C TYR A 163 -19.69 8.15 20.93
N GLN A 164 -20.04 6.95 20.53
CA GLN A 164 -21.42 6.54 20.31
C GLN A 164 -21.80 5.69 21.52
N ASN A 165 -23.00 5.89 22.05
CA ASN A 165 -23.58 5.01 23.09
C ASN A 165 -23.86 3.64 22.48
N ALA A 166 -22.81 2.93 22.07
CA ALA A 166 -22.91 1.58 21.52
C ALA A 166 -23.16 0.60 22.68
N THR A 167 -24.06 -0.36 22.47
CA THR A 167 -24.23 -1.48 23.39
C THR A 167 -23.02 -2.38 23.37
N GLU A 168 -22.81 -3.17 24.44
CA GLU A 168 -21.73 -4.16 24.51
C GLU A 168 -21.76 -5.13 23.32
N GLU A 169 -22.93 -5.59 22.91
CA GLU A 169 -23.13 -6.45 21.73
C GLU A 169 -22.64 -5.79 20.43
N GLN A 170 -22.95 -4.50 20.24
CA GLN A 170 -22.47 -3.73 19.08
C GLN A 170 -20.96 -3.51 19.10
N LEU A 171 -20.34 -3.40 20.27
CA LEU A 171 -18.90 -3.29 20.41
C LEU A 171 -18.21 -4.62 20.11
N ILE A 172 -18.75 -5.74 20.59
CA ILE A 172 -18.26 -7.09 20.30
C ILE A 172 -18.37 -7.36 18.80
N ASP A 173 -19.53 -7.10 18.19
CA ASP A 173 -19.72 -7.29 16.76
C ASP A 173 -18.73 -6.49 15.91
N LYS A 174 -18.47 -5.22 16.28
CA LYS A 174 -17.45 -4.40 15.62
C LYS A 174 -16.04 -4.95 15.82
N PHE A 175 -15.73 -5.46 16.98
CA PHE A 175 -14.40 -6.04 17.28
C PHE A 175 -14.19 -7.32 16.49
N ASP A 176 -15.17 -8.21 16.47
CA ASP A 176 -15.09 -9.52 15.82
C ASP A 176 -15.02 -9.39 14.28
N ASN A 177 -15.60 -8.31 13.73
CA ASN A 177 -15.61 -8.02 12.30
C ASN A 177 -14.58 -6.96 11.88
N CYS A 178 -13.70 -6.53 12.79
CA CYS A 178 -12.61 -5.61 12.48
C CYS A 178 -11.44 -6.39 11.85
N CYS A 179 -11.29 -6.25 10.54
CA CYS A 179 -10.18 -6.84 9.79
C CYS A 179 -9.00 -5.87 9.70
#